data_f00680378fc3e63903f43355193ab9f3
#
_entry.id   f00680378fc3e63903f43355193ab9f3
#
_cell.length_a   1.000
_cell.length_b   1.000
_cell.length_c   1.000
_cell.angle_alpha   90.00
_cell.angle_beta   90.00
_cell.angle_gamma   90.00
#
_symmetry.space_group_name_H-M   'P 1'
#
loop_
_entity.id
_entity.type
_entity.pdbx_description
1 polymer ?
#
loop_
_entity_poly.entity_id
_entity_poly.type
_entity_poly.pdbx_seq_one_letter_code
_entity_poly.pdbx_strand_id
1 'polypeptide(L)'
;MSVTSLEFQAASAESAPEQAIEGRSQWQLTWRRLLHDKIAIASIVVILVMVILAITAPLFASLYHHAPDQAFTNTGTTSTGAPVGPGTHGFLLGTDYIGRDLFIRILYGARISLFVGIVTTAIATVAGVSVGLVAGYFGGWVDTVLARFIDTVLAFPFIVLALALAAIFSPSLTIVLGVISFFSWAGISRIVRGQTLSLKEKEYIEAARSLGAGPWRIMFIDILPNLLGPVLVLATLYIPTAVIFEATLSFLGIGIPEPTASWGSILAEAQNYYTVAWWYVVFPSIALLVTTLAFNLLGDGIRDAMDPRTERIFAAGRKRRRRRPAAAAVPAVAGGPSPEFPAPPRQPMPPAP
;
A
#
# COMPACT_ATOMS: atom_id res chain seq x y z
N MET A 1 -39.88 17.19 53.62
CA MET A 1 -39.65 16.74 52.24
C MET A 1 -39.94 15.25 52.19
N SER A 2 -41.03 14.88 51.53
CA SER A 2 -41.59 13.52 51.61
C SER A 2 -40.82 12.54 50.72
N VAL A 3 -40.65 11.32 51.22
CA VAL A 3 -39.95 10.18 50.56
C VAL A 3 -40.52 9.92 49.15
N THR A 4 -41.78 10.24 48.91
CA THR A 4 -42.49 10.10 47.63
C THR A 4 -41.89 10.91 46.45
N SER A 5 -41.18 12.02 46.70
CA SER A 5 -40.59 12.85 45.64
C SER A 5 -39.25 12.29 45.11
N LEU A 6 -38.56 11.50 45.94
CA LEU A 6 -37.32 10.86 45.53
C LEU A 6 -37.57 9.57 44.73
N GLU A 7 -38.64 8.83 45.06
CA GLU A 7 -39.04 7.64 44.30
C GLU A 7 -39.56 7.99 42.89
N PHE A 8 -40.26 9.13 42.74
CA PHE A 8 -40.73 9.60 41.41
C PHE A 8 -39.58 10.09 40.52
N GLN A 9 -38.49 10.64 41.10
CA GLN A 9 -37.30 11.03 40.36
C GLN A 9 -36.44 9.83 39.97
N ALA A 10 -36.40 8.77 40.77
CA ALA A 10 -35.72 7.52 40.44
C ALA A 10 -36.41 6.77 39.29
N ALA A 11 -37.75 6.69 39.31
CA ALA A 11 -38.56 6.04 38.29
C ALA A 11 -38.51 6.76 36.91
N SER A 12 -38.35 8.10 36.91
CA SER A 12 -38.20 8.87 35.65
C SER A 12 -36.80 8.86 35.07
N ALA A 13 -35.78 8.44 35.83
CA ALA A 13 -34.42 8.25 35.34
C ALA A 13 -34.22 6.90 34.60
N GLU A 14 -35.11 5.92 34.89
CA GLU A 14 -35.03 4.56 34.32
C GLU A 14 -35.65 4.42 32.92
N SER A 15 -36.35 5.44 32.45
CA SER A 15 -37.01 5.42 31.12
C SER A 15 -36.31 6.25 30.04
N ALA A 16 -35.02 6.55 30.18
CA ALA A 16 -34.24 7.02 29.04
C ALA A 16 -34.19 5.89 28.01
N PRO A 17 -34.67 6.08 26.75
CA PRO A 17 -34.61 5.02 25.75
C PRO A 17 -33.14 4.61 25.57
N GLU A 18 -32.86 3.37 25.92
CA GLU A 18 -31.62 2.71 25.62
C GLU A 18 -31.45 2.84 24.09
N GLN A 19 -30.63 3.81 23.66
CA GLN A 19 -30.32 3.96 22.24
C GLN A 19 -29.70 2.64 21.82
N ALA A 20 -30.50 1.82 21.13
CA ALA A 20 -30.05 0.59 20.55
C ALA A 20 -28.75 0.90 19.76
N ILE A 21 -27.65 0.45 20.29
CA ILE A 21 -26.35 0.56 19.61
C ILE A 21 -26.48 -0.36 18.39
N GLU A 22 -26.90 0.20 17.26
CA GLU A 22 -26.85 -0.51 15.99
C GLU A 22 -25.40 -0.95 15.77
N GLY A 23 -25.14 -2.23 15.96
CA GLY A 23 -23.86 -2.87 15.73
C GLY A 23 -23.51 -2.77 14.25
N ARG A 24 -22.87 -1.67 13.86
CA ARG A 24 -22.38 -1.50 12.48
C ARG A 24 -21.19 -2.43 12.27
N SER A 25 -21.25 -3.21 11.20
CA SER A 25 -20.13 -4.08 10.80
C SER A 25 -18.84 -3.25 10.65
N GLN A 26 -17.72 -3.78 11.15
CA GLN A 26 -16.40 -3.13 11.05
C GLN A 26 -16.07 -2.77 9.58
N TRP A 27 -16.46 -3.61 8.62
CA TRP A 27 -16.29 -3.37 7.19
C TRP A 27 -17.04 -2.15 6.67
N GLN A 28 -18.26 -1.92 7.16
CA GLN A 28 -19.05 -0.73 6.77
C GLN A 28 -18.43 0.56 7.29
N LEU A 29 -17.86 0.51 8.50
CA LEU A 29 -17.15 1.65 9.09
C LEU A 29 -15.85 1.95 8.33
N THR A 30 -15.06 0.92 8.04
CA THR A 30 -13.82 1.04 7.25
C THR A 30 -14.09 1.63 5.88
N TRP A 31 -15.11 1.11 5.17
CA TRP A 31 -15.47 1.62 3.84
C TRP A 31 -15.91 3.08 3.87
N ARG A 32 -16.71 3.48 4.84
CA ARG A 32 -17.10 4.87 5.03
C ARG A 32 -15.92 5.79 5.32
N ARG A 33 -14.96 5.36 6.13
CA ARG A 33 -13.76 6.14 6.44
C ARG A 33 -12.89 6.31 5.21
N LEU A 34 -12.64 5.24 4.48
CA LEU A 34 -11.88 5.24 3.24
C LEU A 34 -12.47 6.22 2.21
N LEU A 35 -13.81 6.24 2.06
CA LEU A 35 -14.51 7.17 1.17
C LEU A 35 -14.53 8.63 1.65
N HIS A 36 -14.09 8.93 2.88
CA HIS A 36 -13.92 10.28 3.37
C HIS A 36 -12.47 10.77 3.32
N ASP A 37 -11.53 9.88 3.09
CA ASP A 37 -10.13 10.21 2.89
C ASP A 37 -9.87 10.62 1.44
N LYS A 38 -9.57 11.89 1.24
CA LYS A 38 -9.31 12.47 -0.09
C LYS A 38 -8.07 11.88 -0.74
N ILE A 39 -7.05 11.52 0.05
CA ILE A 39 -5.81 10.94 -0.46
C ILE A 39 -6.07 9.52 -0.94
N ALA A 40 -6.79 8.72 -0.15
CA ALA A 40 -7.18 7.38 -0.56
C ALA A 40 -8.06 7.38 -1.82
N ILE A 41 -9.03 8.29 -1.92
CA ILE A 41 -9.86 8.44 -3.13
C ILE A 41 -9.01 8.82 -4.34
N ALA A 42 -8.12 9.82 -4.21
CA ALA A 42 -7.23 10.22 -5.29
C ALA A 42 -6.36 9.04 -5.76
N SER A 43 -5.84 8.25 -4.83
CA SER A 43 -5.04 7.05 -5.12
C SER A 43 -5.85 5.99 -5.86
N ILE A 44 -7.09 5.73 -5.44
CA ILE A 44 -8.00 4.81 -6.14
C ILE A 44 -8.26 5.29 -7.57
N VAL A 45 -8.51 6.59 -7.75
CA VAL A 45 -8.74 7.16 -9.09
C VAL A 45 -7.51 6.99 -9.98
N VAL A 46 -6.32 7.28 -9.47
CA VAL A 46 -5.06 7.09 -10.22
C VAL A 46 -4.87 5.63 -10.60
N ILE A 47 -5.04 4.69 -9.66
CA ILE A 47 -4.93 3.25 -9.94
C ILE A 47 -5.95 2.81 -10.99
N LEU A 48 -7.21 3.25 -10.87
CA LEU A 48 -8.25 2.95 -11.86
C LEU A 48 -7.89 3.50 -13.25
N VAL A 49 -7.38 4.72 -13.33
CA VAL A 49 -6.91 5.30 -14.60
C VAL A 49 -5.79 4.45 -15.19
N MET A 50 -4.79 4.06 -14.39
CA MET A 50 -3.69 3.20 -14.85
C MET A 50 -4.18 1.84 -15.34
N VAL A 51 -5.13 1.20 -14.62
CA VAL A 51 -5.74 -0.06 -15.02
C VAL A 51 -6.56 0.09 -16.31
N ILE A 52 -7.35 1.16 -16.44
CA ILE A 52 -8.12 1.43 -17.66
C ILE A 52 -7.18 1.65 -18.85
N LEU A 53 -6.12 2.46 -18.69
CA LEU A 53 -5.12 2.66 -19.72
C LEU A 53 -4.42 1.35 -20.12
N ALA A 54 -4.09 0.52 -19.15
CA ALA A 54 -3.52 -0.81 -19.40
C ALA A 54 -4.48 -1.71 -20.19
N ILE A 55 -5.77 -1.77 -19.82
CA ILE A 55 -6.78 -2.58 -20.52
C ILE A 55 -7.04 -2.04 -21.92
N THR A 56 -7.12 -0.73 -22.08
CA THR A 56 -7.40 -0.07 -23.35
C THR A 56 -6.16 0.10 -24.25
N ALA A 57 -5.00 -0.36 -23.85
CA ALA A 57 -3.77 -0.30 -24.66
C ALA A 57 -3.95 -0.80 -26.12
N PRO A 58 -4.67 -1.94 -26.39
CA PRO A 58 -4.91 -2.37 -27.77
C PRO A 58 -5.79 -1.39 -28.58
N LEU A 59 -6.71 -0.69 -27.92
CA LEU A 59 -7.54 0.34 -28.56
C LEU A 59 -6.67 1.54 -29.00
N PHE A 60 -5.75 1.99 -28.15
CA PHE A 60 -4.81 3.05 -28.51
C PHE A 60 -3.88 2.58 -29.64
N ALA A 61 -3.36 1.36 -29.59
CA ALA A 61 -2.54 0.79 -30.62
C ALA A 61 -3.26 0.78 -32.00
N SER A 62 -4.54 0.43 -32.02
CA SER A 62 -5.35 0.42 -33.23
C SER A 62 -5.68 1.85 -33.74
N LEU A 63 -5.94 2.78 -32.82
CA LEU A 63 -6.26 4.19 -33.14
C LEU A 63 -5.07 4.94 -33.75
N TYR A 64 -3.87 4.69 -33.20
CA TYR A 64 -2.64 5.28 -33.71
C TYR A 64 -2.03 4.48 -34.86
N HIS A 65 -2.56 3.29 -35.18
CA HIS A 65 -1.99 2.32 -36.13
C HIS A 65 -0.53 1.92 -35.81
N HIS A 66 -0.18 1.93 -34.51
CA HIS A 66 1.13 1.57 -34.00
C HIS A 66 1.01 0.31 -33.13
N ALA A 67 1.53 -0.83 -33.60
CA ALA A 67 1.65 -2.01 -32.73
C ALA A 67 2.83 -1.85 -31.76
N PRO A 68 2.78 -2.46 -30.56
CA PRO A 68 3.80 -2.28 -29.51
C PRO A 68 5.20 -2.79 -29.90
N ASP A 69 5.27 -3.72 -30.85
CA ASP A 69 6.48 -4.36 -31.38
C ASP A 69 6.86 -3.85 -32.79
N GLN A 70 6.04 -3.00 -33.38
CA GLN A 70 6.28 -2.44 -34.73
C GLN A 70 7.38 -1.39 -34.69
N ALA A 71 8.48 -1.65 -35.40
CA ALA A 71 9.56 -0.69 -35.60
C ALA A 71 9.34 0.18 -36.83
N PHE A 72 9.39 1.50 -36.66
CA PHE A 72 9.27 2.51 -37.71
C PHE A 72 10.64 3.04 -38.08
N THR A 73 11.44 2.25 -38.81
CA THR A 73 12.86 2.57 -39.10
C THR A 73 13.03 3.88 -39.89
N ASN A 74 12.06 4.26 -40.73
CA ASN A 74 12.16 5.47 -41.57
C ASN A 74 11.69 6.76 -40.85
N THR A 75 10.76 6.65 -39.89
CA THR A 75 10.12 7.80 -39.21
C THR A 75 10.38 7.81 -37.73
N GLY A 76 10.65 6.65 -37.14
CA GLY A 76 10.88 6.47 -35.70
C GLY A 76 12.34 6.57 -35.28
N THR A 77 13.27 6.65 -36.24
CA THR A 77 14.70 6.90 -35.97
C THR A 77 15.22 8.08 -36.80
N THR A 78 16.22 8.77 -36.28
CA THR A 78 16.90 9.84 -36.99
C THR A 78 17.83 9.24 -38.06
N SER A 79 18.37 10.07 -38.97
CA SER A 79 19.38 9.64 -39.96
C SER A 79 20.64 9.03 -39.34
N THR A 80 20.89 9.31 -38.06
CA THR A 80 22.00 8.72 -37.28
C THR A 80 21.62 7.45 -36.51
N GLY A 81 20.36 6.98 -36.68
CA GLY A 81 19.84 5.80 -35.96
C GLY A 81 19.41 6.07 -34.50
N ALA A 82 19.41 7.33 -34.05
CA ALA A 82 18.94 7.68 -32.72
C ALA A 82 17.42 7.74 -32.65
N PRO A 83 16.78 7.50 -31.46
CA PRO A 83 15.35 7.68 -31.25
C PRO A 83 14.86 9.08 -31.58
N VAL A 84 13.65 9.22 -32.12
CA VAL A 84 13.03 10.54 -32.33
C VAL A 84 12.29 11.03 -31.10
N GLY A 85 12.34 12.36 -30.89
CA GLY A 85 11.77 13.00 -29.69
C GLY A 85 10.25 13.04 -29.65
N PRO A 86 9.68 13.39 -28.50
CA PRO A 86 8.23 13.55 -28.31
C PRO A 86 7.62 14.56 -29.30
N GLY A 87 6.44 14.24 -29.83
CA GLY A 87 5.71 15.05 -30.79
C GLY A 87 6.24 15.03 -32.22
N THR A 88 7.29 14.26 -32.52
CA THR A 88 7.90 14.16 -33.84
C THR A 88 7.23 13.05 -34.65
N HIS A 89 6.92 13.28 -35.90
CA HIS A 89 6.34 12.29 -36.84
C HIS A 89 5.11 11.53 -36.33
N GLY A 90 4.32 12.13 -35.42
CA GLY A 90 3.12 11.50 -34.85
C GLY A 90 3.37 10.67 -33.61
N PHE A 91 4.60 10.51 -33.14
CA PHE A 91 4.93 9.82 -31.90
C PHE A 91 4.72 10.74 -30.68
N LEU A 92 3.69 10.45 -29.86
CA LEU A 92 3.28 11.32 -28.76
C LEU A 92 4.41 11.50 -27.71
N LEU A 93 5.04 10.40 -27.30
CA LEU A 93 6.11 10.40 -26.31
C LEU A 93 7.50 10.10 -26.93
N GLY A 94 7.60 10.15 -28.26
CA GLY A 94 8.79 9.75 -28.98
C GLY A 94 8.88 8.23 -29.19
N THR A 95 10.07 7.78 -29.54
CA THR A 95 10.33 6.36 -29.86
C THR A 95 11.42 5.77 -28.96
N ASP A 96 11.52 4.44 -29.01
CA ASP A 96 12.62 3.69 -28.45
C ASP A 96 13.80 3.57 -29.44
N TYR A 97 14.82 2.80 -29.07
CA TYR A 97 16.09 2.66 -29.81
C TYR A 97 15.97 2.01 -31.19
N ILE A 98 14.91 1.27 -31.49
CA ILE A 98 14.64 0.70 -32.81
C ILE A 98 13.47 1.38 -33.53
N GLY A 99 12.93 2.48 -32.98
CA GLY A 99 11.87 3.27 -33.59
C GLY A 99 10.45 2.78 -33.26
N ARG A 100 10.23 2.00 -32.18
CA ARG A 100 8.90 1.63 -31.72
C ARG A 100 8.26 2.80 -30.94
N ASP A 101 6.94 2.93 -31.02
CA ASP A 101 6.19 3.99 -30.29
C ASP A 101 6.27 3.79 -28.78
N LEU A 102 6.90 4.74 -28.09
CA LEU A 102 7.12 4.69 -26.66
C LEU A 102 5.80 4.82 -25.87
N PHE A 103 4.84 5.63 -26.34
CA PHE A 103 3.54 5.77 -25.69
C PHE A 103 2.78 4.43 -25.65
N ILE A 104 2.71 3.76 -26.81
CA ILE A 104 2.06 2.45 -26.89
C ILE A 104 2.80 1.40 -26.04
N ARG A 105 4.12 1.40 -26.06
CA ARG A 105 4.94 0.50 -25.23
C ARG A 105 4.72 0.73 -23.73
N ILE A 106 4.60 1.97 -23.27
CA ILE A 106 4.29 2.29 -21.86
C ILE A 106 2.91 1.77 -21.45
N LEU A 107 1.90 1.88 -22.32
CA LEU A 107 0.57 1.34 -22.05
C LEU A 107 0.56 -0.20 -21.97
N TYR A 108 1.26 -0.86 -22.87
CA TYR A 108 1.42 -2.32 -22.81
C TYR A 108 2.30 -2.74 -21.62
N GLY A 109 3.34 -1.95 -21.30
CA GLY A 109 4.15 -2.14 -20.12
C GLY A 109 3.35 -2.06 -18.83
N ALA A 110 2.35 -1.16 -18.74
CA ALA A 110 1.44 -1.08 -17.62
C ALA A 110 0.67 -2.40 -17.40
N ARG A 111 0.21 -3.07 -18.47
CA ARG A 111 -0.48 -4.37 -18.36
C ARG A 111 0.39 -5.42 -17.68
N ILE A 112 1.64 -5.50 -18.11
CA ILE A 112 2.57 -6.51 -17.60
C ILE A 112 3.03 -6.18 -16.18
N SER A 113 3.48 -4.96 -15.93
CA SER A 113 3.97 -4.56 -14.60
C SER A 113 2.88 -4.62 -13.53
N LEU A 114 1.64 -4.17 -13.84
CA LEU A 114 0.50 -4.33 -12.93
C LEU A 114 0.09 -5.79 -12.74
N PHE A 115 0.08 -6.60 -13.80
CA PHE A 115 -0.21 -8.03 -13.72
C PHE A 115 0.79 -8.74 -12.81
N VAL A 116 2.09 -8.50 -12.98
CA VAL A 116 3.13 -9.05 -12.11
C VAL A 116 2.90 -8.61 -10.67
N GLY A 117 2.72 -7.31 -10.42
CA GLY A 117 2.49 -6.77 -9.08
C GLY A 117 1.31 -7.44 -8.36
N ILE A 118 0.18 -7.56 -9.04
CA ILE A 118 -1.05 -8.13 -8.46
C ILE A 118 -0.94 -9.65 -8.28
N VAL A 119 -0.49 -10.38 -9.31
CA VAL A 119 -0.45 -11.85 -9.28
C VAL A 119 0.58 -12.36 -8.28
N THR A 120 1.79 -11.79 -8.27
CA THR A 120 2.83 -12.19 -7.29
C THR A 120 2.39 -11.90 -5.87
N THR A 121 1.76 -10.73 -5.64
CA THR A 121 1.23 -10.39 -4.32
C THR A 121 0.10 -11.33 -3.89
N ALA A 122 -0.80 -11.69 -4.80
CA ALA A 122 -1.88 -12.64 -4.50
C ALA A 122 -1.31 -14.02 -4.11
N ILE A 123 -0.38 -14.56 -4.91
CA ILE A 123 0.28 -15.84 -4.62
C ILE A 123 1.02 -15.77 -3.27
N ALA A 124 1.82 -14.72 -3.06
CA ALA A 124 2.57 -14.52 -1.84
C ALA A 124 1.66 -14.36 -0.62
N THR A 125 0.51 -13.68 -0.77
CA THR A 125 -0.45 -13.48 0.31
C THR A 125 -1.11 -14.80 0.69
N VAL A 126 -1.58 -15.59 -0.27
CA VAL A 126 -2.20 -16.89 0.00
C VAL A 126 -1.21 -17.83 0.68
N ALA A 127 0.02 -17.95 0.15
CA ALA A 127 1.06 -18.79 0.74
C ALA A 127 1.46 -18.27 2.13
N GLY A 128 1.68 -16.95 2.25
CA GLY A 128 2.10 -16.32 3.48
C GLY A 128 1.08 -16.42 4.61
N VAL A 129 -0.19 -16.20 4.30
CA VAL A 129 -1.30 -16.38 5.25
C VAL A 129 -1.41 -17.84 5.70
N SER A 130 -1.37 -18.78 4.75
CA SER A 130 -1.47 -20.22 5.06
C SER A 130 -0.36 -20.66 5.99
N VAL A 131 0.89 -20.36 5.66
CA VAL A 131 2.07 -20.75 6.48
C VAL A 131 2.09 -20.01 7.82
N GLY A 132 1.82 -18.70 7.83
CA GLY A 132 1.81 -17.88 9.05
C GLY A 132 0.71 -18.29 10.02
N LEU A 133 -0.49 -18.61 9.51
CA LEU A 133 -1.63 -19.09 10.29
C LEU A 133 -1.32 -20.45 10.93
N VAL A 134 -0.80 -21.40 10.16
CA VAL A 134 -0.42 -22.74 10.65
C VAL A 134 0.68 -22.65 11.72
N ALA A 135 1.75 -21.92 11.43
CA ALA A 135 2.86 -21.73 12.37
C ALA A 135 2.40 -21.10 13.69
N GLY A 136 1.66 -19.98 13.60
CA GLY A 136 1.16 -19.26 14.77
C GLY A 136 0.16 -20.06 15.62
N TYR A 137 -0.75 -20.79 14.97
CA TYR A 137 -1.78 -21.54 15.66
C TYR A 137 -1.23 -22.79 16.38
N PHE A 138 -0.53 -23.69 15.68
CA PHE A 138 -0.05 -24.94 16.27
C PHE A 138 1.08 -24.72 17.28
N GLY A 139 1.96 -23.76 17.04
CA GLY A 139 3.08 -23.50 17.96
C GLY A 139 4.08 -24.67 18.03
N GLY A 140 4.85 -24.72 19.11
CA GLY A 140 5.77 -25.81 19.38
C GLY A 140 6.77 -26.09 18.25
N TRP A 141 6.95 -27.38 17.90
CA TRP A 141 7.90 -27.79 16.86
C TRP A 141 7.47 -27.34 15.44
N VAL A 142 6.16 -27.30 15.15
CA VAL A 142 5.62 -26.84 13.86
C VAL A 142 6.02 -25.37 13.63
N ASP A 143 5.80 -24.55 14.65
CA ASP A 143 6.20 -23.15 14.64
C ASP A 143 7.72 -22.99 14.49
N THR A 144 8.50 -23.76 15.24
CA THR A 144 9.96 -23.69 15.18
C THR A 144 10.49 -24.03 13.79
N VAL A 145 9.99 -25.09 13.14
CA VAL A 145 10.44 -25.49 11.80
C VAL A 145 10.03 -24.46 10.75
N LEU A 146 8.76 -24.03 10.75
CA LEU A 146 8.27 -23.07 9.78
C LEU A 146 8.93 -21.70 9.97
N ALA A 147 9.13 -21.25 11.21
CA ALA A 147 9.83 -20.00 11.49
C ALA A 147 11.29 -20.05 11.01
N ARG A 148 12.01 -21.15 11.21
CA ARG A 148 13.39 -21.33 10.69
C ARG A 148 13.43 -21.32 9.16
N PHE A 149 12.43 -21.94 8.52
CA PHE A 149 12.33 -21.90 7.06
C PHE A 149 12.09 -20.48 6.55
N ILE A 150 11.15 -19.74 7.16
CA ILE A 150 10.91 -18.32 6.85
C ILE A 150 12.19 -17.50 7.03
N ASP A 151 12.90 -17.69 8.16
CA ASP A 151 14.13 -16.97 8.46
C ASP A 151 15.24 -17.29 7.45
N THR A 152 15.33 -18.54 7.00
CA THR A 152 16.28 -18.97 5.97
C THR A 152 16.00 -18.26 4.64
N VAL A 153 14.74 -18.22 4.20
CA VAL A 153 14.36 -17.51 2.96
C VAL A 153 14.69 -16.02 3.04
N LEU A 154 14.39 -15.38 4.19
CA LEU A 154 14.66 -13.95 4.38
C LEU A 154 16.14 -13.61 4.60
N ALA A 155 16.99 -14.59 4.92
CA ALA A 155 18.43 -14.40 5.04
C ALA A 155 19.13 -14.26 3.68
N PHE A 156 18.54 -14.79 2.60
CA PHE A 156 19.10 -14.64 1.26
C PHE A 156 18.86 -13.23 0.71
N PRO A 157 19.90 -12.55 0.19
CA PRO A 157 19.71 -11.29 -0.53
C PRO A 157 18.90 -11.56 -1.81
N PHE A 158 17.72 -10.93 -1.93
CA PHE A 158 16.78 -11.12 -3.05
C PHE A 158 17.47 -11.06 -4.43
N ILE A 159 18.24 -9.98 -4.69
CA ILE A 159 18.89 -9.75 -5.99
C ILE A 159 19.90 -10.84 -6.30
N VAL A 160 20.67 -11.28 -5.31
CA VAL A 160 21.73 -12.31 -5.52
C VAL A 160 21.09 -13.65 -5.91
N LEU A 161 20.02 -14.05 -5.23
CA LEU A 161 19.35 -15.31 -5.58
C LEU A 161 18.61 -15.19 -6.91
N ALA A 162 18.03 -14.05 -7.22
CA ALA A 162 17.40 -13.79 -8.51
C ALA A 162 18.40 -13.89 -9.66
N LEU A 163 19.60 -13.30 -9.51
CA LEU A 163 20.70 -13.42 -10.48
C LEU A 163 21.15 -14.88 -10.65
N ALA A 164 21.30 -15.61 -9.55
CA ALA A 164 21.70 -17.02 -9.61
C ALA A 164 20.66 -17.89 -10.35
N LEU A 165 19.36 -17.64 -10.10
CA LEU A 165 18.28 -18.35 -10.80
C LEU A 165 18.23 -18.00 -12.29
N ALA A 166 18.47 -16.74 -12.65
CA ALA A 166 18.51 -16.32 -14.05
C ALA A 166 19.71 -16.89 -14.81
N ALA A 167 20.81 -17.17 -14.14
CA ALA A 167 21.94 -17.85 -14.74
C ALA A 167 21.64 -19.33 -15.09
N ILE A 168 20.67 -19.94 -14.39
CA ILE A 168 20.27 -21.33 -14.59
C ILE A 168 19.07 -21.44 -15.55
N PHE A 169 18.12 -20.53 -15.42
CA PHE A 169 16.86 -20.53 -16.16
C PHE A 169 16.83 -19.37 -17.17
N SER A 170 16.29 -19.60 -18.35
CA SER A 170 16.07 -18.52 -19.32
C SER A 170 15.07 -17.51 -18.78
N PRO A 171 15.29 -16.18 -18.95
CA PRO A 171 14.37 -15.14 -18.54
C PRO A 171 12.96 -15.37 -19.08
N SER A 172 11.96 -15.28 -18.21
CA SER A 172 10.56 -15.44 -18.59
C SER A 172 9.63 -14.82 -17.55
N LEU A 173 8.41 -14.50 -17.95
CA LEU A 173 7.36 -14.00 -17.04
C LEU A 173 7.14 -14.96 -15.86
N THR A 174 7.12 -16.27 -16.11
CA THR A 174 6.91 -17.29 -15.07
C THR A 174 8.00 -17.28 -14.02
N ILE A 175 9.27 -17.12 -14.42
CA ILE A 175 10.40 -17.03 -13.48
C ILE A 175 10.30 -15.76 -12.64
N VAL A 176 9.99 -14.62 -13.26
CA VAL A 176 9.79 -13.35 -12.54
C VAL A 176 8.67 -13.50 -11.49
N LEU A 177 7.52 -14.05 -11.89
CA LEU A 177 6.40 -14.33 -10.97
C LEU A 177 6.83 -15.25 -9.82
N GLY A 178 7.52 -16.33 -10.13
CA GLY A 178 8.00 -17.32 -9.16
C GLY A 178 8.98 -16.74 -8.15
N VAL A 179 9.99 -16.03 -8.62
CA VAL A 179 11.03 -15.42 -7.78
C VAL A 179 10.45 -14.38 -6.85
N ILE A 180 9.65 -13.44 -7.36
CA ILE A 180 9.04 -12.39 -6.55
C ILE A 180 8.08 -12.99 -5.52
N SER A 181 7.22 -13.93 -5.93
CA SER A 181 6.30 -14.61 -5.02
C SER A 181 7.03 -15.37 -3.93
N PHE A 182 8.12 -16.09 -4.29
CA PHE A 182 8.91 -16.88 -3.36
C PHE A 182 9.56 -16.05 -2.24
N PHE A 183 9.94 -14.82 -2.50
CA PHE A 183 10.49 -13.95 -1.45
C PHE A 183 9.40 -13.24 -0.66
N SER A 184 8.35 -12.79 -1.33
CA SER A 184 7.29 -11.98 -0.70
C SER A 184 6.47 -12.77 0.33
N TRP A 185 6.21 -14.07 0.10
CA TRP A 185 5.42 -14.88 1.04
C TRP A 185 6.07 -14.98 2.42
N ALA A 186 7.41 -15.04 2.49
CA ALA A 186 8.11 -15.22 3.77
C ALA A 186 7.92 -13.98 4.69
N GLY A 187 7.96 -12.77 4.12
CA GLY A 187 7.67 -11.54 4.86
C GLY A 187 6.23 -11.49 5.38
N ILE A 188 5.26 -11.84 4.53
CA ILE A 188 3.84 -11.92 4.91
C ILE A 188 3.63 -12.98 5.98
N SER A 189 4.22 -14.19 5.83
CA SER A 189 4.13 -15.26 6.84
C SER A 189 4.60 -14.84 8.22
N ARG A 190 5.72 -14.11 8.30
CA ARG A 190 6.26 -13.63 9.57
C ARG A 190 5.27 -12.72 10.29
N ILE A 191 4.64 -11.79 9.58
CA ILE A 191 3.67 -10.86 10.14
C ILE A 191 2.39 -11.59 10.55
N VAL A 192 1.85 -12.44 9.66
CA VAL A 192 0.63 -13.22 9.93
C VAL A 192 0.83 -14.16 11.11
N ARG A 193 2.01 -14.83 11.22
CA ARG A 193 2.36 -15.65 12.37
C ARG A 193 2.30 -14.84 13.67
N GLY A 194 2.90 -13.64 13.70
CA GLY A 194 2.87 -12.77 14.89
C GLY A 194 1.45 -12.38 15.29
N GLN A 195 0.61 -12.03 14.31
CA GLN A 195 -0.81 -11.70 14.54
C GLN A 195 -1.60 -12.93 15.04
N THR A 196 -1.36 -14.11 14.46
CA THR A 196 -2.00 -15.36 14.87
C THR A 196 -1.66 -15.72 16.31
N LEU A 197 -0.38 -15.59 16.70
CA LEU A 197 0.07 -15.80 18.08
C LEU A 197 -0.67 -14.89 19.07
N SER A 198 -0.89 -13.62 18.71
CA SER A 198 -1.64 -12.67 19.54
C SER A 198 -3.13 -12.98 19.59
N LEU A 199 -3.73 -13.43 18.49
CA LEU A 199 -5.16 -13.73 18.41
C LEU A 199 -5.52 -15.01 19.14
N LYS A 200 -4.68 -16.05 19.10
CA LYS A 200 -4.97 -17.34 19.74
C LYS A 200 -5.06 -17.29 21.27
N GLU A 201 -4.48 -16.24 21.90
CA GLU A 201 -4.53 -16.00 23.34
C GLU A 201 -5.75 -15.16 23.79
N LYS A 202 -6.70 -14.90 22.87
CA LYS A 202 -7.90 -14.13 23.18
C LYS A 202 -8.96 -15.00 23.86
N GLU A 203 -9.69 -14.43 24.81
CA GLU A 203 -10.74 -15.11 25.61
C GLU A 203 -11.78 -15.83 24.75
N TYR A 204 -12.20 -15.24 23.61
CA TYR A 204 -13.17 -15.88 22.73
C TYR A 204 -12.64 -17.14 22.04
N ILE A 205 -11.31 -17.25 21.82
CA ILE A 205 -10.67 -18.47 21.30
C ILE A 205 -10.61 -19.53 22.39
N GLU A 206 -10.33 -19.15 23.64
CA GLU A 206 -10.38 -20.08 24.78
C GLU A 206 -11.81 -20.61 25.00
N ALA A 207 -12.81 -19.75 24.91
CA ALA A 207 -14.22 -20.14 24.98
C ALA A 207 -14.59 -21.13 23.86
N ALA A 208 -14.18 -20.84 22.60
CA ALA A 208 -14.43 -21.76 21.49
C ALA A 208 -13.76 -23.13 21.72
N ARG A 209 -12.54 -23.15 22.26
CA ARG A 209 -11.81 -24.35 22.58
C ARG A 209 -12.47 -25.16 23.69
N SER A 210 -12.97 -24.49 24.74
CA SER A 210 -13.71 -25.10 25.86
C SER A 210 -15.04 -25.71 25.39
N LEU A 211 -15.67 -25.16 24.35
CA LEU A 211 -16.87 -25.70 23.71
C LEU A 211 -16.56 -26.85 22.72
N GLY A 212 -15.30 -27.30 22.63
CA GLY A 212 -14.90 -28.42 21.77
C GLY A 212 -14.65 -28.07 20.30
N ALA A 213 -14.45 -26.79 19.96
CA ALA A 213 -14.11 -26.41 18.61
C ALA A 213 -12.76 -26.99 18.17
N GLY A 214 -12.74 -27.67 17.01
CA GLY A 214 -11.52 -28.23 16.45
C GLY A 214 -10.57 -27.18 15.85
N PRO A 215 -9.27 -27.54 15.65
CA PRO A 215 -8.24 -26.61 15.17
C PRO A 215 -8.60 -25.89 13.86
N TRP A 216 -9.12 -26.62 12.88
CA TRP A 216 -9.52 -26.06 11.57
C TRP A 216 -10.63 -25.03 11.69
N ARG A 217 -11.64 -25.31 12.56
CA ARG A 217 -12.71 -24.37 12.82
C ARG A 217 -12.16 -23.08 13.42
N ILE A 218 -11.31 -23.18 14.44
CA ILE A 218 -10.72 -22.01 15.11
C ILE A 218 -9.90 -21.20 14.11
N MET A 219 -9.03 -21.86 13.33
CA MET A 219 -8.19 -21.15 12.36
C MET A 219 -9.00 -20.42 11.29
N PHE A 220 -9.98 -21.07 10.65
CA PHE A 220 -10.66 -20.50 9.49
C PHE A 220 -11.89 -19.69 9.84
N ILE A 221 -12.56 -19.94 10.97
CA ILE A 221 -13.79 -19.24 11.35
C ILE A 221 -13.52 -18.16 12.40
N ASP A 222 -12.60 -18.40 13.34
CA ASP A 222 -12.41 -17.49 14.46
C ASP A 222 -11.16 -16.59 14.28
N ILE A 223 -10.05 -17.11 13.71
CA ILE A 223 -8.79 -16.34 13.56
C ILE A 223 -8.71 -15.68 12.19
N LEU A 224 -8.87 -16.41 11.09
CA LEU A 224 -8.67 -15.90 9.73
C LEU A 224 -9.53 -14.66 9.40
N PRO A 225 -10.82 -14.58 9.76
CA PRO A 225 -11.61 -13.37 9.49
C PRO A 225 -11.08 -12.12 10.20
N ASN A 226 -10.46 -12.29 11.38
CA ASN A 226 -9.84 -11.20 12.14
C ASN A 226 -8.46 -10.80 11.56
N LEU A 227 -7.83 -11.67 10.79
CA LEU A 227 -6.59 -11.39 10.06
C LEU A 227 -6.83 -10.69 8.72
N LEU A 228 -8.04 -10.79 8.13
CA LEU A 228 -8.31 -10.23 6.80
C LEU A 228 -7.99 -8.74 6.71
N GLY A 229 -8.27 -7.98 7.76
CA GLY A 229 -7.94 -6.57 7.81
C GLY A 229 -6.44 -6.30 7.65
N PRO A 230 -5.61 -6.73 8.59
CA PRO A 230 -4.16 -6.61 8.47
C PRO A 230 -3.59 -7.20 7.17
N VAL A 231 -4.13 -8.33 6.71
CA VAL A 231 -3.70 -8.99 5.46
C VAL A 231 -3.98 -8.11 4.24
N LEU A 232 -5.16 -7.48 4.16
CA LEU A 232 -5.50 -6.57 3.04
C LEU A 232 -4.56 -5.36 3.00
N VAL A 233 -4.25 -4.76 4.16
CA VAL A 233 -3.27 -3.67 4.24
C VAL A 233 -1.92 -4.14 3.72
N LEU A 234 -1.43 -5.28 4.20
CA LEU A 234 -0.16 -5.86 3.75
C LEU A 234 -0.17 -6.12 2.24
N ALA A 235 -1.19 -6.79 1.71
CA ALA A 235 -1.30 -7.08 0.28
C ALA A 235 -1.24 -5.80 -0.55
N THR A 236 -1.94 -4.73 -0.14
CA THR A 236 -1.91 -3.46 -0.86
C THR A 236 -0.50 -2.84 -0.89
N LEU A 237 0.26 -2.93 0.21
CA LEU A 237 1.64 -2.43 0.30
C LEU A 237 2.66 -3.33 -0.42
N TYR A 238 2.37 -4.61 -0.61
CA TYR A 238 3.25 -5.53 -1.34
C TYR A 238 3.13 -5.38 -2.87
N ILE A 239 2.00 -4.92 -3.41
CA ILE A 239 1.83 -4.67 -4.86
C ILE A 239 2.92 -3.72 -5.40
N PRO A 240 3.10 -2.48 -4.89
CA PRO A 240 4.13 -1.59 -5.39
C PRO A 240 5.54 -2.15 -5.20
N THR A 241 5.80 -2.89 -4.12
CA THR A 241 7.07 -3.57 -3.90
C THR A 241 7.34 -4.61 -4.98
N ALA A 242 6.34 -5.39 -5.36
CA ALA A 242 6.45 -6.39 -6.41
C ALA A 242 6.67 -5.76 -7.80
N VAL A 243 6.02 -4.62 -8.09
CA VAL A 243 6.25 -3.85 -9.34
C VAL A 243 7.69 -3.31 -9.40
N ILE A 244 8.22 -2.80 -8.28
CA ILE A 244 9.61 -2.34 -8.20
C ILE A 244 10.58 -3.52 -8.37
N PHE A 245 10.30 -4.68 -7.78
CA PHE A 245 11.13 -5.87 -7.95
C PHE A 245 11.12 -6.37 -9.40
N GLU A 246 9.95 -6.39 -10.06
CA GLU A 246 9.87 -6.69 -11.50
C GLU A 246 10.74 -5.72 -12.32
N ALA A 247 10.59 -4.42 -12.08
CA ALA A 247 11.37 -3.41 -12.79
C ALA A 247 12.87 -3.57 -12.54
N THR A 248 13.28 -3.89 -11.32
CA THR A 248 14.68 -4.16 -10.95
C THR A 248 15.22 -5.39 -11.65
N LEU A 249 14.47 -6.50 -11.68
CA LEU A 249 14.87 -7.73 -12.37
C LEU A 249 14.99 -7.49 -13.88
N SER A 250 14.02 -6.79 -14.47
CA SER A 250 14.04 -6.44 -15.89
C SER A 250 15.22 -5.53 -16.23
N PHE A 251 15.50 -4.52 -15.39
CA PHE A 251 16.64 -3.62 -15.54
C PHE A 251 17.98 -4.35 -15.48
N LEU A 252 18.08 -5.41 -14.69
CA LEU A 252 19.28 -6.27 -14.60
C LEU A 252 19.36 -7.33 -15.71
N GLY A 253 18.43 -7.32 -16.67
CA GLY A 253 18.40 -8.26 -17.79
C GLY A 253 17.82 -9.64 -17.46
N ILE A 254 17.21 -9.80 -16.28
CA ILE A 254 16.61 -11.06 -15.80
C ILE A 254 15.10 -11.05 -15.93
N GLY A 255 14.55 -9.96 -16.44
CA GLY A 255 13.12 -9.71 -16.48
C GLY A 255 12.41 -10.44 -17.63
N ILE A 256 11.41 -9.76 -18.14
CA ILE A 256 10.56 -10.25 -19.21
C ILE A 256 11.26 -10.00 -20.54
N PRO A 257 11.47 -11.05 -21.39
CA PRO A 257 12.18 -10.91 -22.63
C PRO A 257 11.38 -10.13 -23.68
N GLU A 258 12.08 -9.47 -24.59
CA GLU A 258 11.48 -8.88 -25.79
C GLU A 258 10.75 -9.95 -26.65
N PRO A 259 9.68 -9.56 -27.37
CA PRO A 259 9.22 -8.19 -27.62
C PRO A 259 8.26 -7.64 -26.55
N THR A 260 8.00 -8.39 -25.48
CA THR A 260 7.02 -8.00 -24.44
C THR A 260 7.54 -6.81 -23.66
N ALA A 261 6.79 -5.69 -23.69
CA ALA A 261 7.14 -4.50 -22.94
C ALA A 261 6.66 -4.61 -21.48
N SER A 262 7.55 -4.27 -20.53
CA SER A 262 7.22 -3.86 -19.15
C SER A 262 7.89 -2.52 -18.87
N TRP A 263 7.48 -1.82 -17.81
CA TRP A 263 8.18 -0.56 -17.48
C TRP A 263 9.66 -0.80 -17.16
N GLY A 264 9.96 -1.93 -16.51
CA GLY A 264 11.33 -2.32 -16.20
C GLY A 264 12.17 -2.62 -17.46
N SER A 265 11.61 -3.36 -18.42
CA SER A 265 12.32 -3.66 -19.68
C SER A 265 12.57 -2.40 -20.52
N ILE A 266 11.59 -1.49 -20.59
CA ILE A 266 11.74 -0.20 -21.25
C ILE A 266 12.88 0.62 -20.62
N LEU A 267 12.97 0.64 -19.27
CA LEU A 267 14.05 1.32 -18.55
C LEU A 267 15.42 0.66 -18.77
N ALA A 268 15.46 -0.67 -18.86
CA ALA A 268 16.68 -1.41 -19.18
C ALA A 268 17.22 -1.07 -20.57
N GLU A 269 16.35 -1.01 -21.57
CA GLU A 269 16.71 -0.57 -22.92
C GLU A 269 17.20 0.88 -22.95
N ALA A 270 16.53 1.77 -22.20
CA ALA A 270 16.78 3.21 -22.18
C ALA A 270 18.16 3.60 -21.60
N GLN A 271 18.76 2.74 -20.75
CA GLN A 271 20.03 3.06 -20.07
C GLN A 271 21.20 3.37 -21.01
N ASN A 272 21.17 2.89 -22.25
CA ASN A 272 22.21 3.17 -23.24
C ASN A 272 21.94 4.43 -24.08
N TYR A 273 20.74 5.03 -23.93
CA TYR A 273 20.28 6.13 -24.78
C TYR A 273 19.90 7.39 -23.98
N TYR A 274 20.07 7.42 -22.66
CA TYR A 274 19.62 8.52 -21.80
C TYR A 274 20.24 9.88 -22.15
N THR A 275 21.43 9.90 -22.76
CA THR A 275 22.11 11.14 -23.17
C THR A 275 21.49 11.80 -24.39
N VAL A 276 20.86 11.00 -25.28
CA VAL A 276 20.28 11.45 -26.54
C VAL A 276 18.74 11.40 -26.54
N ALA A 277 18.15 10.56 -25.68
CA ALA A 277 16.72 10.30 -25.58
C ALA A 277 16.25 10.29 -24.12
N TRP A 278 16.29 11.46 -23.45
CA TRP A 278 15.87 11.60 -22.05
C TRP A 278 14.44 11.14 -21.79
N TRP A 279 13.52 11.31 -22.74
CA TRP A 279 12.12 10.90 -22.66
C TRP A 279 11.95 9.38 -22.49
N TYR A 280 12.88 8.61 -23.04
CA TYR A 280 12.88 7.14 -22.98
C TYR A 280 13.09 6.62 -21.54
N VAL A 281 13.76 7.38 -20.70
CA VAL A 281 13.88 7.11 -19.26
C VAL A 281 12.75 7.75 -18.46
N VAL A 282 12.44 9.03 -18.75
CA VAL A 282 11.56 9.83 -17.89
C VAL A 282 10.12 9.33 -17.90
N PHE A 283 9.53 9.05 -19.05
CA PHE A 283 8.12 8.66 -19.12
C PHE A 283 7.81 7.31 -18.44
N PRO A 284 8.55 6.21 -18.67
CA PRO A 284 8.31 4.97 -17.94
C PRO A 284 8.61 5.10 -16.44
N SER A 285 9.61 5.92 -16.05
CA SER A 285 9.87 6.22 -14.64
C SER A 285 8.72 6.93 -13.97
N ILE A 286 8.09 7.91 -14.64
CA ILE A 286 6.91 8.60 -14.13
C ILE A 286 5.74 7.62 -13.98
N ALA A 287 5.49 6.75 -14.96
CA ALA A 287 4.43 5.75 -14.88
C ALA A 287 4.64 4.82 -13.67
N LEU A 288 5.86 4.34 -13.46
CA LEU A 288 6.24 3.50 -12.33
C LEU A 288 6.10 4.26 -11.00
N LEU A 289 6.60 5.50 -10.93
CA LEU A 289 6.51 6.35 -9.73
C LEU A 289 5.06 6.63 -9.34
N VAL A 290 4.23 7.08 -10.28
CA VAL A 290 2.82 7.41 -10.04
C VAL A 290 2.05 6.17 -9.57
N THR A 291 2.27 5.04 -10.20
CA THR A 291 1.62 3.78 -9.83
C THR A 291 2.04 3.31 -8.44
N THR A 292 3.33 3.28 -8.15
CA THR A 292 3.83 2.84 -6.84
C THR A 292 3.42 3.77 -5.72
N LEU A 293 3.43 5.09 -5.96
CA LEU A 293 2.96 6.08 -5.00
C LEU A 293 1.45 5.91 -4.73
N ALA A 294 0.64 5.72 -5.77
CA ALA A 294 -0.80 5.53 -5.61
C ALA A 294 -1.13 4.27 -4.79
N PHE A 295 -0.46 3.14 -5.03
CA PHE A 295 -0.67 1.93 -4.23
C PHE A 295 -0.21 2.09 -2.78
N ASN A 296 0.92 2.76 -2.52
CA ASN A 296 1.39 3.03 -1.17
C ASN A 296 0.39 3.92 -0.40
N LEU A 297 -0.04 5.04 -1.00
CA LEU A 297 -1.01 5.94 -0.38
C LEU A 297 -2.37 5.26 -0.16
N LEU A 298 -2.80 4.38 -1.07
CA LEU A 298 -4.00 3.57 -0.87
C LEU A 298 -3.83 2.60 0.31
N GLY A 299 -2.68 1.93 0.41
CA GLY A 299 -2.36 1.02 1.52
C GLY A 299 -2.38 1.73 2.87
N ASP A 300 -1.79 2.91 2.96
CA ASP A 300 -1.85 3.75 4.16
C ASP A 300 -3.28 4.19 4.48
N GLY A 301 -4.07 4.62 3.48
CA GLY A 301 -5.48 4.97 3.65
C GLY A 301 -6.35 3.81 4.15
N ILE A 302 -6.12 2.58 3.64
CA ILE A 302 -6.80 1.37 4.13
C ILE A 302 -6.38 1.09 5.57
N ARG A 303 -5.11 1.20 5.90
CA ARG A 303 -4.58 1.02 7.26
C ARG A 303 -5.23 2.00 8.24
N ASP A 304 -5.27 3.29 7.91
CA ASP A 304 -5.87 4.33 8.74
C ASP A 304 -7.38 4.13 8.91
N ALA A 305 -8.09 3.71 7.86
CA ALA A 305 -9.50 3.40 7.91
C ALA A 305 -9.82 2.19 8.82
N MET A 306 -8.90 1.25 8.96
CA MET A 306 -9.05 0.04 9.78
C MET A 306 -8.59 0.22 11.22
N ASP A 307 -7.86 1.31 11.58
CA ASP A 307 -7.41 1.56 12.95
C ASP A 307 -8.57 2.08 13.83
N PRO A 308 -9.00 1.32 14.87
CA PRO A 308 -10.05 1.74 15.77
C PRO A 308 -9.65 2.88 16.71
N ARG A 309 -8.34 3.18 16.86
CA ARG A 309 -7.84 4.23 17.77
C ARG A 309 -8.10 5.62 17.24
N THR A 310 -8.19 5.79 15.94
CA THR A 310 -8.41 7.07 15.26
C THR A 310 -9.74 7.72 15.69
N GLU A 311 -10.78 6.93 15.99
CA GLU A 311 -12.07 7.47 16.49
C GLU A 311 -11.96 8.20 17.83
N ARG A 312 -11.13 7.70 18.75
CA ARG A 312 -10.98 8.29 20.09
C ARG A 312 -10.37 9.68 20.03
N ILE A 313 -9.46 9.90 19.10
CA ILE A 313 -8.77 11.19 18.91
C ILE A 313 -9.73 12.20 18.27
N PHE A 314 -10.49 11.84 17.25
CA PHE A 314 -11.47 12.71 16.60
C PHE A 314 -12.68 12.99 17.50
N ALA A 315 -13.17 12.01 18.26
CA ALA A 315 -14.25 12.18 19.22
C ALA A 315 -13.82 13.10 20.38
N ALA A 316 -12.60 12.96 20.88
CA ALA A 316 -12.03 13.84 21.90
C ALA A 316 -11.83 15.28 21.38
N GLY A 317 -11.37 15.46 20.16
CA GLY A 317 -11.24 16.77 19.50
C GLY A 317 -12.59 17.47 19.30
N ARG A 318 -13.63 16.73 18.90
CA ARG A 318 -14.99 17.24 18.72
C ARG A 318 -15.65 17.64 20.06
N LYS A 319 -15.41 16.87 21.14
CA LYS A 319 -15.85 17.21 22.50
C LYS A 319 -15.13 18.46 23.02
N ARG A 320 -13.84 18.62 22.73
CA ARG A 320 -13.03 19.80 23.15
C ARG A 320 -13.45 21.05 22.39
N ARG A 321 -13.83 20.97 21.12
CA ARG A 321 -14.35 22.08 20.31
C ARG A 321 -15.75 22.50 20.74
N ARG A 322 -16.63 21.56 21.14
CA ARG A 322 -17.96 21.84 21.69
C ARG A 322 -17.93 22.40 23.14
N ARG A 323 -16.83 22.14 23.88
CA ARG A 323 -16.66 22.64 25.26
C ARG A 323 -15.83 23.92 25.34
N ARG A 324 -15.44 24.54 24.23
CA ARG A 324 -14.99 25.92 24.30
C ARG A 324 -16.24 26.76 24.57
N PRO A 325 -16.42 27.29 25.82
CA PRO A 325 -17.44 28.30 26.08
C PRO A 325 -17.13 29.44 25.12
N ALA A 326 -18.14 29.99 24.47
CA ALA A 326 -18.04 31.29 23.85
C ALA A 326 -17.34 32.17 24.90
N ALA A 327 -16.18 32.74 24.50
CA ALA A 327 -15.42 33.58 25.39
C ALA A 327 -16.39 34.58 26.01
N ALA A 328 -16.67 34.39 27.31
CA ALA A 328 -17.43 35.36 28.06
C ALA A 328 -16.72 36.68 27.83
N ALA A 329 -17.40 37.63 27.23
CA ALA A 329 -16.90 38.97 27.07
C ALA A 329 -16.46 39.42 28.45
N VAL A 330 -15.15 39.58 28.65
CA VAL A 330 -14.63 40.15 29.88
C VAL A 330 -15.19 41.56 29.94
N PRO A 331 -16.01 41.92 30.93
CA PRO A 331 -16.46 43.30 31.03
C PRO A 331 -15.20 44.17 31.23
N ALA A 332 -15.07 45.22 30.45
CA ALA A 332 -13.99 46.19 30.55
C ALA A 332 -14.05 46.77 31.98
N VAL A 333 -13.06 46.37 32.80
CA VAL A 333 -12.82 47.01 34.10
C VAL A 333 -12.15 48.33 33.82
N ALA A 334 -12.85 49.41 34.10
CA ALA A 334 -12.36 50.78 34.03
C ALA A 334 -11.15 50.95 34.92
N GLY A 335 -10.09 51.51 34.36
CA GLY A 335 -8.94 52.20 34.88
C GLY A 335 -8.59 52.07 36.37
N GLY A 336 -7.75 51.09 36.69
CA GLY A 336 -6.91 51.12 37.91
C GLY A 336 -5.44 51.20 37.50
N PRO A 337 -4.58 51.85 38.33
CA PRO A 337 -3.18 52.01 37.99
C PRO A 337 -2.45 50.68 37.90
N SER A 338 -1.62 50.55 36.88
CA SER A 338 -0.81 49.33 36.60
C SER A 338 0.13 49.00 37.77
N PRO A 339 0.20 47.75 38.24
CA PRO A 339 1.24 47.37 39.21
C PRO A 339 2.63 47.43 38.54
N GLU A 340 3.53 48.22 39.16
CA GLU A 340 4.94 48.21 38.81
C GLU A 340 5.58 46.85 39.17
N PHE A 341 5.98 46.11 38.15
CA PHE A 341 6.79 44.91 38.35
C PHE A 341 8.28 45.31 38.54
N PRO A 342 8.94 44.84 39.57
CA PRO A 342 10.39 45.06 39.73
C PRO A 342 11.18 44.38 38.59
N ALA A 343 12.16 45.07 38.04
CA ALA A 343 12.99 44.54 36.95
C ALA A 343 13.76 43.28 37.41
N PRO A 344 13.88 42.25 36.53
CA PRO A 344 14.63 41.05 36.85
C PRO A 344 16.13 41.35 37.03
N PRO A 345 16.84 40.65 37.93
CA PRO A 345 18.25 40.83 38.16
C PRO A 345 19.08 40.52 36.90
N ARG A 346 20.03 41.40 36.58
CA ARG A 346 20.95 41.19 35.43
C ARG A 346 21.85 40.00 35.70
N GLN A 347 21.80 39.01 34.85
CA GLN A 347 22.75 37.89 34.83
C GLN A 347 24.12 38.40 34.32
N PRO A 348 25.25 38.01 34.95
CA PRO A 348 26.57 38.32 34.43
C PRO A 348 26.84 37.60 33.10
N MET A 349 27.38 38.33 32.13
CA MET A 349 27.85 37.79 30.86
C MET A 349 29.04 36.85 31.08
N PRO A 350 29.09 35.71 30.36
CA PRO A 350 30.27 34.86 30.33
C PRO A 350 31.44 35.59 29.62
N PRO A 351 32.69 35.34 29.98
CA PRO A 351 33.86 35.93 29.31
C PRO A 351 33.94 35.44 27.85
N ALA A 352 34.35 36.36 26.99
CA ALA A 352 34.60 36.10 25.56
C ALA A 352 35.83 35.18 25.38
N PRO A 353 35.90 34.41 24.24
CA PRO A 353 36.96 33.46 23.94
C PRO A 353 38.32 34.08 23.74
#